data_eca0c09255905e5798f6d8a5916ddfd9
#
_entry.id   eca0c09255905e5798f6d8a5916ddfd9
#
_cell.length_a   1.000
_cell.length_b   1.000
_cell.length_c   1.000
_cell.angle_alpha   90.00
_cell.angle_beta   90.00
_cell.angle_gamma   90.00
#
_symmetry.space_group_name_H-M   'P 1'
#
loop_
_entity.id
_entity.type
_entity.pdbx_description
1 polymer ?
#
loop_
_entity_poly.entity_id
_entity_poly.type
_entity_poly.pdbx_seq_one_letter_code
_entity_poly.pdbx_strand_id
1 'polypeptide(L)'
;MVFVGKNNSLSCHDYGSEEAEDLAYNCWREYPRQVELDLEAQVKQLNSYILDVRCSKLEDYLKNQQWQKADRETSRVMLQTMGREEDGYLSINDTENFPCADLRKIDQLWVKYSKGKFGFSVQKKIYQSLGGTKEYDRKVWETFGDEVGWRKGGKWLEYKKFTFSLEHYEGHLPVAESIIEAWGGHLSPLIRERMGIKRRHYLRNLKHGGNHLLSHDAHDISAWRYKCGILFSRAETCRL
;
A
#
# COMPACT_ATOMS: atom_id res chain seq x y z
N MET A 1 -12.17 -41.50 -26.19
CA MET A 1 -10.78 -41.73 -25.71
C MET A 1 -10.21 -40.38 -25.28
N VAL A 2 -9.81 -40.26 -24.03
CA VAL A 2 -9.21 -39.01 -23.51
C VAL A 2 -7.70 -39.09 -23.74
N PHE A 3 -7.16 -38.18 -24.52
CA PHE A 3 -5.71 -38.05 -24.71
C PHE A 3 -5.18 -36.90 -23.87
N VAL A 4 -4.21 -37.20 -23.02
CA VAL A 4 -3.40 -36.17 -22.37
C VAL A 4 -2.27 -35.84 -23.33
N GLY A 5 -2.32 -34.68 -23.98
CA GLY A 5 -1.25 -34.20 -24.85
C GLY A 5 0.02 -33.90 -24.08
N LYS A 6 1.16 -33.83 -24.77
CA LYS A 6 2.48 -33.52 -24.16
C LYS A 6 2.55 -32.24 -23.31
N ASN A 7 1.51 -31.41 -23.37
CA ASN A 7 1.39 -30.14 -22.64
C ASN A 7 0.28 -30.15 -21.59
N ASN A 8 -0.12 -31.32 -21.05
CA ASN A 8 -1.26 -31.47 -20.15
C ASN A 8 -2.61 -30.96 -20.70
N SER A 9 -2.75 -30.85 -22.02
CA SER A 9 -4.03 -30.52 -22.65
C SER A 9 -4.90 -31.75 -22.75
N LEU A 10 -6.14 -31.68 -22.25
CA LEU A 10 -7.17 -32.68 -22.45
C LEU A 10 -7.81 -32.46 -23.82
N SER A 11 -7.86 -33.48 -24.64
CA SER A 11 -8.65 -33.46 -25.87
C SER A 11 -9.75 -34.52 -25.80
N CYS A 12 -10.97 -34.10 -26.08
CA CYS A 12 -12.16 -34.96 -26.07
C CYS A 12 -12.55 -35.30 -27.51
N HIS A 13 -12.70 -36.61 -27.79
CA HIS A 13 -13.16 -37.08 -29.09
C HIS A 13 -14.42 -37.92 -28.90
N ASP A 14 -15.39 -37.73 -29.79
CA ASP A 14 -16.62 -38.46 -29.84
C ASP A 14 -16.43 -39.81 -30.55
N TYR A 15 -16.85 -40.91 -29.92
CA TYR A 15 -16.65 -42.28 -30.43
C TYR A 15 -17.92 -43.11 -30.29
N GLY A 16 -19.00 -42.75 -30.79
CA GLY A 16 -20.16 -43.56 -31.15
C GLY A 16 -20.57 -44.79 -30.32
N SER A 17 -20.14 -44.90 -29.07
CA SER A 17 -20.65 -45.91 -28.10
C SER A 17 -21.17 -45.19 -26.88
N GLU A 18 -22.17 -45.80 -26.20
CA GLU A 18 -22.82 -45.20 -25.03
C GLU A 18 -21.82 -44.88 -23.91
N GLU A 19 -20.80 -45.71 -23.70
CA GLU A 19 -19.70 -45.45 -22.76
C GLU A 19 -18.78 -44.31 -23.21
N ALA A 20 -18.62 -44.15 -24.52
CA ALA A 20 -17.81 -43.06 -25.11
C ALA A 20 -18.57 -41.72 -25.07
N GLU A 21 -19.90 -41.74 -25.18
CA GLU A 21 -20.74 -40.54 -25.03
C GLU A 21 -20.69 -40.03 -23.62
N ASP A 22 -20.76 -40.88 -22.60
CA ASP A 22 -20.62 -40.49 -21.19
C ASP A 22 -19.21 -39.94 -20.86
N LEU A 23 -18.17 -40.56 -21.43
CA LEU A 23 -16.80 -40.11 -21.30
C LEU A 23 -16.59 -38.77 -22.02
N ALA A 24 -17.12 -38.57 -23.22
CA ALA A 24 -17.08 -37.35 -23.96
C ALA A 24 -17.84 -36.23 -23.25
N TYR A 25 -19.04 -36.52 -22.71
CA TYR A 25 -19.85 -35.59 -21.93
C TYR A 25 -19.11 -35.09 -20.70
N ASN A 26 -18.51 -35.99 -19.91
CA ASN A 26 -17.73 -35.62 -18.73
C ASN A 26 -16.47 -34.83 -19.12
N CYS A 27 -15.80 -35.16 -20.23
CA CYS A 27 -14.66 -34.42 -20.73
C CYS A 27 -15.06 -33.02 -21.16
N TRP A 28 -16.15 -32.83 -21.91
CA TRP A 28 -16.66 -31.52 -22.31
C TRP A 28 -17.09 -30.65 -21.12
N ARG A 29 -17.51 -31.29 -20.02
CA ARG A 29 -17.89 -30.62 -18.78
C ARG A 29 -16.68 -30.16 -17.97
N GLU A 30 -15.62 -30.95 -17.91
CA GLU A 30 -14.42 -30.65 -17.11
C GLU A 30 -13.37 -29.81 -17.84
N TYR A 31 -13.34 -29.88 -19.19
CA TYR A 31 -12.36 -29.14 -19.98
C TYR A 31 -12.41 -27.62 -19.80
N PRO A 32 -13.56 -26.94 -19.84
CA PRO A 32 -13.62 -25.50 -19.59
C PRO A 32 -13.11 -25.13 -18.20
N ARG A 33 -13.43 -25.95 -17.18
CA ARG A 33 -12.98 -25.73 -15.81
C ARG A 33 -11.46 -25.86 -15.66
N GLN A 34 -10.85 -26.83 -16.35
CA GLN A 34 -9.40 -26.99 -16.32
C GLN A 34 -8.69 -25.83 -17.01
N VAL A 35 -9.20 -25.35 -18.12
CA VAL A 35 -8.67 -24.16 -18.81
C VAL A 35 -8.79 -22.91 -17.94
N GLU A 36 -9.90 -22.74 -17.24
CA GLU A 36 -10.10 -21.63 -16.31
C GLU A 36 -9.09 -21.67 -15.16
N LEU A 37 -8.87 -22.83 -14.55
CA LEU A 37 -7.88 -23.01 -13.47
C LEU A 37 -6.45 -22.73 -13.95
N ASP A 38 -6.09 -23.17 -15.14
CA ASP A 38 -4.78 -22.94 -15.73
C ASP A 38 -4.57 -21.44 -16.02
N LEU A 39 -5.60 -20.75 -16.50
CA LEU A 39 -5.57 -19.32 -16.75
C LEU A 39 -5.43 -18.52 -15.44
N GLU A 40 -6.20 -18.89 -14.42
CA GLU A 40 -6.09 -18.27 -13.08
C GLU A 40 -4.68 -18.43 -12.51
N ALA A 41 -4.09 -19.62 -12.64
CA ALA A 41 -2.72 -19.87 -12.17
C ALA A 41 -1.70 -19.00 -12.91
N GLN A 42 -1.83 -18.85 -14.23
CA GLN A 42 -0.97 -18.00 -15.04
C GLN A 42 -1.13 -16.52 -14.67
N VAL A 43 -2.36 -16.04 -14.50
CA VAL A 43 -2.65 -14.66 -14.04
C VAL A 43 -2.04 -14.39 -12.68
N LYS A 44 -2.17 -15.33 -11.74
CA LYS A 44 -1.56 -15.22 -10.41
C LYS A 44 -0.03 -15.14 -10.47
N GLN A 45 0.60 -15.97 -11.31
CA GLN A 45 2.04 -15.94 -11.50
C GLN A 45 2.50 -14.61 -12.11
N LEU A 46 1.80 -14.11 -13.13
CA LEU A 46 2.10 -12.83 -13.76
C LEU A 46 1.96 -11.67 -12.76
N ASN A 47 0.90 -11.64 -11.98
CA ASN A 47 0.70 -10.61 -10.95
C ASN A 47 1.81 -10.64 -9.90
N SER A 48 2.27 -11.81 -9.47
CA SER A 48 3.40 -11.96 -8.57
C SER A 48 4.69 -11.39 -9.19
N TYR A 49 4.96 -11.72 -10.44
CA TYR A 49 6.12 -11.19 -11.16
C TYR A 49 6.09 -9.66 -11.29
N ILE A 50 4.96 -9.10 -11.67
CA ILE A 50 4.77 -7.64 -11.76
C ILE A 50 5.05 -6.97 -10.42
N LEU A 51 4.56 -7.56 -9.32
CA LEU A 51 4.77 -7.05 -7.97
C LEU A 51 6.26 -7.09 -7.58
N ASP A 52 6.96 -8.19 -7.90
CA ASP A 52 8.39 -8.31 -7.65
C ASP A 52 9.19 -7.26 -8.42
N VAL A 53 8.89 -7.06 -9.69
CA VAL A 53 9.52 -6.00 -10.52
C VAL A 53 9.25 -4.61 -9.94
N ARG A 54 8.00 -4.32 -9.54
CA ARG A 54 7.62 -3.04 -8.94
C ARG A 54 8.38 -2.75 -7.66
N CYS A 55 8.59 -3.78 -6.82
CA CYS A 55 9.26 -3.65 -5.54
C CYS A 55 10.79 -3.86 -5.60
N SER A 56 11.36 -4.21 -6.75
CA SER A 56 12.79 -4.56 -6.87
C SER A 56 13.72 -3.47 -6.37
N LYS A 57 13.45 -2.22 -6.76
CA LYS A 57 14.25 -1.07 -6.35
C LYS A 57 14.11 -0.74 -4.86
N LEU A 58 12.92 -0.95 -4.29
CA LEU A 58 12.69 -0.85 -2.84
C LEU A 58 13.53 -1.91 -2.12
N GLU A 59 13.50 -3.15 -2.58
CA GLU A 59 14.30 -4.23 -2.01
C GLU A 59 15.80 -3.93 -2.05
N ASP A 60 16.31 -3.41 -3.17
CA ASP A 60 17.72 -3.02 -3.31
C ASP A 60 18.11 -1.93 -2.29
N TYR A 61 17.28 -0.91 -2.11
CA TYR A 61 17.55 0.13 -1.12
C TYR A 61 17.55 -0.41 0.31
N LEU A 62 16.60 -1.26 0.66
CA LEU A 62 16.49 -1.87 1.97
C LEU A 62 17.67 -2.82 2.25
N LYS A 63 18.05 -3.66 1.28
CA LYS A 63 19.19 -4.55 1.37
C LYS A 63 20.50 -3.80 1.63
N ASN A 64 20.66 -2.64 1.01
CA ASN A 64 21.84 -1.78 1.16
C ASN A 64 21.69 -0.77 2.31
N GLN A 65 20.68 -0.92 3.18
CA GLN A 65 20.41 -0.03 4.32
C GLN A 65 20.28 1.46 3.95
N GLN A 66 19.85 1.76 2.72
CA GLN A 66 19.62 3.12 2.25
C GLN A 66 18.21 3.57 2.65
N TRP A 67 17.96 3.63 3.97
CA TRP A 67 16.64 3.79 4.57
C TRP A 67 15.84 4.97 4.04
N GLN A 68 16.47 6.14 3.86
CA GLN A 68 15.79 7.31 3.31
C GLN A 68 15.35 7.11 1.86
N LYS A 69 16.18 6.45 1.04
CA LYS A 69 15.80 6.12 -0.33
C LYS A 69 14.71 5.07 -0.38
N ALA A 70 14.79 4.08 0.52
CA ALA A 70 13.75 3.05 0.68
C ALA A 70 12.41 3.68 1.07
N ASP A 71 12.40 4.65 1.98
CA ASP A 71 11.19 5.34 2.40
C ASP A 71 10.53 6.10 1.23
N ARG A 72 11.31 6.85 0.46
CA ARG A 72 10.82 7.53 -0.74
C ARG A 72 10.34 6.56 -1.82
N GLU A 73 11.05 5.45 -2.00
CA GLU A 73 10.67 4.41 -2.95
C GLU A 73 9.39 3.69 -2.51
N THR A 74 9.17 3.51 -1.19
CA THR A 74 7.90 3.01 -0.65
C THR A 74 6.74 3.88 -1.09
N SER A 75 6.86 5.19 -0.94
CA SER A 75 5.85 6.14 -1.42
C SER A 75 5.60 6.00 -2.92
N ARG A 76 6.67 5.93 -3.72
CA ARG A 76 6.55 5.78 -5.18
C ARG A 76 5.83 4.49 -5.56
N VAL A 77 6.20 3.37 -4.95
CA VAL A 77 5.56 2.07 -5.19
C VAL A 77 4.08 2.11 -4.82
N MET A 78 3.73 2.71 -3.68
CA MET A 78 2.34 2.82 -3.25
C MET A 78 1.51 3.70 -4.19
N LEU A 79 2.05 4.83 -4.66
CA LEU A 79 1.39 5.68 -5.64
C LEU A 79 1.20 4.94 -6.98
N GLN A 80 2.24 4.27 -7.45
CA GLN A 80 2.20 3.49 -8.69
C GLN A 80 1.17 2.36 -8.63
N THR A 81 1.07 1.67 -7.49
CA THR A 81 0.10 0.60 -7.28
C THR A 81 -1.34 1.10 -7.47
N MET A 82 -1.62 2.34 -7.09
CA MET A 82 -2.94 2.95 -7.19
C MET A 82 -3.13 3.84 -8.42
N GLY A 83 -2.11 3.96 -9.30
CA GLY A 83 -2.14 4.85 -10.46
C GLY A 83 -2.24 6.34 -10.07
N ARG A 84 -1.57 6.72 -8.98
CA ARG A 84 -1.61 8.07 -8.40
C ARG A 84 -0.28 8.82 -8.48
N GLU A 85 0.63 8.42 -9.39
CA GLU A 85 1.93 9.05 -9.53
C GLU A 85 1.84 10.54 -9.90
N GLU A 86 0.87 10.89 -10.74
CA GLU A 86 0.63 12.28 -11.14
C GLU A 86 0.00 13.10 -10.01
N ASP A 87 -0.91 12.49 -9.25
CA ASP A 87 -1.56 13.13 -8.10
C ASP A 87 -0.56 13.36 -6.95
N GLY A 88 0.39 12.46 -6.78
CA GLY A 88 1.41 12.51 -5.74
C GLY A 88 0.91 12.19 -4.34
N TYR A 89 -0.33 11.70 -4.19
CA TYR A 89 -0.92 11.31 -2.91
C TYR A 89 -1.97 10.21 -3.08
N LEU A 90 -2.25 9.49 -1.99
CA LEU A 90 -3.37 8.54 -1.88
C LEU A 90 -4.56 9.21 -1.18
N SER A 91 -5.74 9.05 -1.74
CA SER A 91 -6.99 9.41 -1.06
C SER A 91 -7.32 8.40 0.06
N ILE A 92 -8.32 8.70 0.88
CA ILE A 92 -8.88 7.76 1.86
C ILE A 92 -9.33 6.48 1.17
N ASN A 93 -10.09 6.63 0.08
CA ASN A 93 -10.59 5.50 -0.69
C ASN A 93 -9.45 4.65 -1.29
N ASP A 94 -8.38 5.28 -1.79
CA ASP A 94 -7.21 4.55 -2.29
C ASP A 94 -6.54 3.73 -1.17
N THR A 95 -6.45 4.28 0.04
CA THR A 95 -5.87 3.61 1.20
C THR A 95 -6.74 2.45 1.68
N GLU A 96 -8.06 2.63 1.77
CA GLU A 96 -9.02 1.58 2.16
C GLU A 96 -9.06 0.42 1.17
N ASN A 97 -8.84 0.68 -0.11
CA ASN A 97 -8.86 -0.31 -1.18
C ASN A 97 -7.45 -0.73 -1.65
N PHE A 98 -6.40 -0.36 -0.93
CA PHE A 98 -5.04 -0.69 -1.34
C PHE A 98 -4.86 -2.21 -1.46
N PRO A 99 -4.28 -2.75 -2.57
CA PRO A 99 -4.15 -4.19 -2.77
C PRO A 99 -3.35 -4.86 -1.67
N CYS A 100 -3.93 -5.90 -1.06
CA CYS A 100 -3.29 -6.59 0.06
C CYS A 100 -1.99 -7.31 -0.30
N ALA A 101 -1.86 -7.77 -1.54
CA ALA A 101 -0.62 -8.42 -2.00
C ALA A 101 0.53 -7.41 -2.00
N ASP A 102 0.29 -6.20 -2.53
CA ASP A 102 1.27 -5.12 -2.58
C ASP A 102 1.63 -4.63 -1.18
N LEU A 103 0.63 -4.41 -0.33
CA LEU A 103 0.87 -3.95 1.04
C LEU A 103 1.69 -4.97 1.84
N ARG A 104 1.37 -6.27 1.73
CA ARG A 104 2.14 -7.35 2.36
C ARG A 104 3.57 -7.42 1.82
N LYS A 105 3.77 -7.30 0.52
CA LYS A 105 5.11 -7.34 -0.08
C LYS A 105 5.98 -6.20 0.43
N ILE A 106 5.45 -4.97 0.44
CA ILE A 106 6.16 -3.80 0.97
C ILE A 106 6.52 -4.01 2.44
N ASP A 107 5.55 -4.42 3.26
CA ASP A 107 5.76 -4.66 4.69
C ASP A 107 6.80 -5.74 4.94
N GLN A 108 6.70 -6.89 4.27
CA GLN A 108 7.66 -7.99 4.40
C GLN A 108 9.09 -7.58 4.06
N LEU A 109 9.28 -6.72 3.07
CA LEU A 109 10.60 -6.20 2.73
C LEU A 109 11.16 -5.33 3.87
N TRP A 110 10.36 -4.41 4.41
CA TRP A 110 10.75 -3.60 5.55
C TRP A 110 11.09 -4.43 6.78
N VAL A 111 10.21 -5.37 7.15
CA VAL A 111 10.41 -6.28 8.30
C VAL A 111 11.67 -7.12 8.11
N LYS A 112 11.86 -7.74 6.94
CA LYS A 112 13.00 -8.60 6.61
C LYS A 112 14.33 -7.85 6.78
N TYR A 113 14.49 -6.72 6.13
CA TYR A 113 15.77 -6.02 6.08
C TYR A 113 16.07 -5.19 7.31
N SER A 114 15.05 -4.82 8.09
CA SER A 114 15.21 -4.15 9.39
C SER A 114 15.30 -5.13 10.58
N LYS A 115 15.28 -6.44 10.33
CA LYS A 115 15.24 -7.48 11.38
C LYS A 115 14.03 -7.31 12.32
N GLY A 116 12.88 -7.00 11.76
CA GLY A 116 11.64 -6.86 12.52
C GLY A 116 11.41 -5.49 13.14
N LYS A 117 12.30 -4.52 12.94
CA LYS A 117 12.23 -3.22 13.62
C LYS A 117 11.31 -2.23 12.92
N PHE A 118 11.19 -2.32 11.59
CA PHE A 118 10.43 -1.40 10.75
C PHE A 118 9.38 -2.16 9.93
N GLY A 119 8.33 -1.44 9.52
CA GLY A 119 7.24 -1.95 8.72
C GLY A 119 5.88 -1.47 9.20
N PHE A 120 4.88 -1.52 8.33
CA PHE A 120 3.50 -1.15 8.66
C PHE A 120 2.88 -2.09 9.69
N SER A 121 3.24 -3.37 9.67
CA SER A 121 2.82 -4.36 10.67
C SER A 121 3.39 -4.04 12.05
N VAL A 122 4.62 -3.56 12.13
CA VAL A 122 5.26 -3.12 13.38
C VAL A 122 4.56 -1.86 13.91
N GLN A 123 4.36 -0.87 13.06
CA GLN A 123 3.64 0.37 13.40
C GLN A 123 2.21 0.07 13.87
N LYS A 124 1.50 -0.81 13.15
CA LYS A 124 0.16 -1.25 13.53
C LYS A 124 0.13 -1.86 14.93
N LYS A 125 1.06 -2.76 15.26
CA LYS A 125 1.16 -3.39 16.59
C LYS A 125 1.38 -2.35 17.68
N ILE A 126 2.29 -1.41 17.47
CA ILE A 126 2.54 -0.31 18.41
C ILE A 126 1.27 0.52 18.57
N TYR A 127 0.63 0.93 17.49
CA TYR A 127 -0.59 1.72 17.53
C TYR A 127 -1.71 1.03 18.31
N GLN A 128 -1.94 -0.26 18.05
CA GLN A 128 -2.95 -1.08 18.73
C GLN A 128 -2.63 -1.27 20.22
N SER A 129 -1.36 -1.45 20.60
CA SER A 129 -0.95 -1.58 22.01
C SER A 129 -1.25 -0.32 22.84
N LEU A 130 -1.33 0.84 22.17
CA LEU A 130 -1.68 2.12 22.78
C LEU A 130 -3.21 2.37 22.80
N GLY A 131 -4.01 1.40 22.39
CA GLY A 131 -5.47 1.51 22.31
C GLY A 131 -5.97 2.09 20.98
N GLY A 132 -5.10 2.13 19.95
CA GLY A 132 -5.45 2.62 18.63
C GLY A 132 -6.45 1.72 17.91
N THR A 133 -7.46 2.32 17.30
CA THR A 133 -8.50 1.68 16.50
C THR A 133 -8.59 2.33 15.12
N LYS A 134 -9.56 1.90 14.29
CA LYS A 134 -9.88 2.59 13.03
C LYS A 134 -10.35 4.03 13.27
N GLU A 135 -11.01 4.27 14.39
CA GLU A 135 -11.48 5.59 14.77
C GLU A 135 -10.32 6.42 15.32
N TYR A 136 -10.31 7.69 14.92
CA TYR A 136 -9.25 8.59 15.32
C TYR A 136 -9.39 9.01 16.79
N ASP A 137 -8.39 8.70 17.60
CA ASP A 137 -8.18 9.28 18.93
C ASP A 137 -6.90 10.14 18.95
N ARG A 138 -7.04 11.40 19.28
CA ARG A 138 -5.92 12.36 19.28
C ARG A 138 -4.83 11.96 20.27
N LYS A 139 -5.19 11.52 21.45
CA LYS A 139 -4.24 11.20 22.53
C LYS A 139 -3.43 9.95 22.15
N VAL A 140 -4.13 8.92 21.66
CA VAL A 140 -3.49 7.68 21.17
C VAL A 140 -2.54 8.01 20.03
N TRP A 141 -2.96 8.86 19.09
CA TRP A 141 -2.15 9.23 17.95
C TRP A 141 -0.90 10.03 18.34
N GLU A 142 -1.03 10.98 19.27
CA GLU A 142 0.11 11.75 19.78
C GLU A 142 1.08 10.87 20.54
N THR A 143 0.59 9.92 21.36
CA THR A 143 1.40 8.93 22.05
C THR A 143 2.13 8.01 21.06
N PHE A 144 1.44 7.54 20.03
CA PHE A 144 2.06 6.76 18.95
C PHE A 144 3.19 7.54 18.27
N GLY A 145 2.95 8.81 17.94
CA GLY A 145 3.98 9.67 17.35
C GLY A 145 5.21 9.87 18.22
N ASP A 146 5.03 9.97 19.55
CA ASP A 146 6.13 10.04 20.50
C ASP A 146 6.88 8.70 20.57
N GLU A 147 6.17 7.56 20.59
CA GLU A 147 6.72 6.21 20.70
C GLU A 147 7.58 5.84 19.48
N VAL A 148 7.09 6.10 18.27
CA VAL A 148 7.84 5.82 17.03
C VAL A 148 8.83 6.93 16.65
N GLY A 149 8.94 7.99 17.46
CA GLY A 149 9.86 9.10 17.25
C GLY A 149 9.49 10.03 16.08
N TRP A 150 8.20 10.10 15.71
CA TRP A 150 7.68 11.07 14.73
C TRP A 150 7.33 12.42 15.35
N ARG A 151 7.35 12.47 16.67
CA ARG A 151 7.02 13.65 17.46
C ARG A 151 8.10 13.87 18.52
N LYS A 152 8.46 15.13 18.80
CA LYS A 152 9.47 15.51 19.79
C LYS A 152 9.07 16.80 20.49
N GLY A 153 9.06 16.79 21.83
CA GLY A 153 8.69 17.97 22.61
C GLY A 153 7.27 18.47 22.28
N GLY A 154 6.33 17.55 22.06
CA GLY A 154 4.95 17.87 21.72
C GLY A 154 4.69 18.33 20.28
N LYS A 155 5.71 18.34 19.41
CA LYS A 155 5.61 18.82 18.03
C LYS A 155 5.95 17.68 17.04
N TRP A 156 5.17 17.57 15.99
CA TRP A 156 5.44 16.66 14.89
C TRP A 156 6.68 17.10 14.11
N LEU A 157 7.49 16.13 13.70
CA LEU A 157 8.70 16.41 12.95
C LEU A 157 8.37 16.67 11.46
N GLU A 158 9.09 17.59 10.88
CA GLU A 158 9.16 17.70 9.42
C GLU A 158 10.01 16.56 8.86
N TYR A 159 9.71 16.06 7.66
CA TYR A 159 10.42 14.93 7.05
C TYR A 159 11.95 15.07 7.06
N LYS A 160 12.46 16.26 6.79
CA LYS A 160 13.91 16.54 6.82
C LYS A 160 14.57 16.35 8.19
N LYS A 161 13.78 16.26 9.26
CA LYS A 161 14.24 16.06 10.65
C LYS A 161 14.15 14.60 11.10
N PHE A 162 13.63 13.71 10.24
CA PHE A 162 13.59 12.28 10.53
C PHE A 162 14.99 11.67 10.49
N THR A 163 15.18 10.66 11.32
CA THR A 163 16.43 9.90 11.37
C THR A 163 16.26 8.60 10.60
N PHE A 164 17.06 8.42 9.56
CA PHE A 164 17.03 7.21 8.72
C PHE A 164 18.15 6.26 9.15
N SER A 165 17.97 5.63 10.31
CA SER A 165 18.94 4.69 10.90
C SER A 165 18.22 3.52 11.53
N LEU A 166 18.82 2.32 11.45
CA LEU A 166 18.33 1.14 12.13
C LEU A 166 18.40 1.26 13.68
N GLU A 167 19.22 2.15 14.19
CA GLU A 167 19.38 2.37 15.63
C GLU A 167 18.26 3.25 16.24
N HIS A 168 17.39 3.81 15.40
CA HIS A 168 16.29 4.67 15.86
C HIS A 168 15.14 3.86 16.48
N TYR A 169 14.02 4.49 16.83
CA TYR A 169 12.86 3.87 17.47
C TYR A 169 12.24 2.73 16.62
N GLU A 170 11.69 1.73 17.28
CA GLU A 170 10.87 0.72 16.63
C GLU A 170 9.66 1.37 15.94
N GLY A 171 9.29 0.86 14.77
CA GLY A 171 8.19 1.45 13.99
C GLY A 171 8.47 2.82 13.38
N HIS A 172 9.70 3.36 13.51
CA HIS A 172 10.03 4.68 12.97
C HIS A 172 9.84 4.77 11.45
N LEU A 173 10.09 3.71 10.70
CA LEU A 173 9.98 3.64 9.25
C LEU A 173 9.01 2.51 8.82
N PRO A 174 8.41 2.62 7.63
CA PRO A 174 8.43 3.76 6.72
C PRO A 174 7.56 4.91 7.20
N VAL A 175 7.99 6.14 6.89
CA VAL A 175 7.17 7.35 7.07
C VAL A 175 6.31 7.58 5.82
N ALA A 176 6.83 7.17 4.66
CA ALA A 176 6.20 7.31 3.36
C ALA A 176 5.77 8.77 3.06
N GLU A 177 6.78 9.66 2.95
CA GLU A 177 6.66 11.13 2.88
C GLU A 177 5.53 11.63 1.97
N SER A 178 5.41 11.13 0.74
CA SER A 178 4.41 11.62 -0.19
C SER A 178 2.97 11.25 0.21
N ILE A 179 2.80 10.17 0.95
CA ILE A 179 1.51 9.79 1.52
C ILE A 179 1.18 10.73 2.69
N ILE A 180 2.18 11.15 3.45
CA ILE A 180 2.04 12.02 4.62
C ILE A 180 1.92 13.49 4.21
N GLU A 181 2.74 14.00 3.28
CA GLU A 181 2.73 15.41 2.88
C GLU A 181 1.43 15.83 2.18
N ALA A 182 0.83 14.96 1.38
CA ALA A 182 -0.47 15.23 0.80
C ALA A 182 -1.59 15.30 1.86
N TRP A 183 -1.33 14.80 3.06
CA TRP A 183 -2.30 14.71 4.13
C TRP A 183 -2.31 15.92 5.07
N GLY A 184 -1.28 16.76 5.02
CA GLY A 184 -1.14 17.92 5.88
C GLY A 184 -1.45 19.27 5.22
N GLY A 185 -2.04 19.31 4.01
CA GLY A 185 -2.34 20.58 3.30
C GLY A 185 -1.11 21.38 2.89
N HIS A 186 0.08 20.95 3.26
CA HIS A 186 1.36 21.50 2.85
C HIS A 186 2.07 20.52 1.92
N LEU A 187 1.66 20.50 0.65
CA LEU A 187 2.52 19.94 -0.40
C LEU A 187 3.91 20.57 -0.24
N SER A 188 4.95 19.73 -0.11
CA SER A 188 6.31 20.27 -0.04
C SER A 188 6.55 21.18 -1.24
N PRO A 189 7.38 22.21 -1.10
CA PRO A 189 7.74 23.09 -2.22
C PRO A 189 8.21 22.28 -3.44
N LEU A 190 8.92 21.18 -3.24
CA LEU A 190 9.43 20.29 -4.28
C LEU A 190 8.32 19.54 -5.02
N ILE A 191 7.30 19.07 -4.32
CA ILE A 191 6.13 18.40 -4.94
C ILE A 191 5.31 19.44 -5.70
N ARG A 192 5.10 20.63 -5.14
CA ARG A 192 4.40 21.73 -5.84
C ARG A 192 5.09 22.11 -7.15
N GLU A 193 6.41 22.24 -7.13
CA GLU A 193 7.22 22.60 -8.29
C GLU A 193 7.16 21.49 -9.34
N ARG A 194 7.30 20.23 -8.93
CA ARG A 194 7.24 19.05 -9.80
C ARG A 194 5.85 18.82 -10.41
N MET A 195 4.77 19.13 -9.67
CA MET A 195 3.38 19.01 -10.13
C MET A 195 2.90 20.25 -10.91
N GLY A 196 3.71 21.28 -11.07
CA GLY A 196 3.31 22.51 -11.78
C GLY A 196 2.10 23.21 -11.17
N ILE A 197 1.75 22.92 -9.91
CA ILE A 197 0.60 23.49 -9.23
C ILE A 197 0.87 24.95 -8.93
N LYS A 198 0.48 25.82 -9.87
CA LYS A 198 0.50 27.25 -9.65
C LYS A 198 -0.45 27.59 -8.51
N ARG A 199 0.05 28.31 -7.52
CA ARG A 199 -0.66 28.80 -6.31
C ARG A 199 -2.11 29.30 -6.55
N ARG A 200 -2.45 29.67 -7.78
CA ARG A 200 -3.79 30.17 -8.18
C ARG A 200 -4.85 29.09 -8.27
N HIS A 201 -4.54 27.82 -8.55
CA HIS A 201 -5.56 26.78 -8.74
C HIS A 201 -6.09 26.24 -7.40
N TYR A 202 -5.23 26.09 -6.42
CA TYR A 202 -5.62 25.62 -5.08
C TYR A 202 -6.55 26.63 -4.38
N LEU A 203 -6.23 27.91 -4.45
CA LEU A 203 -7.07 28.97 -3.84
C LEU A 203 -8.40 29.19 -4.56
N ARG A 204 -8.54 28.78 -5.82
CA ARG A 204 -9.78 28.91 -6.59
C ARG A 204 -10.81 27.86 -6.21
N ASN A 205 -10.39 26.64 -5.88
CA ASN A 205 -11.28 25.57 -5.44
C ASN A 205 -11.76 25.77 -3.99
N LEU A 206 -11.02 26.49 -3.17
CA LEU A 206 -11.44 26.86 -1.81
C LEU A 206 -12.51 27.99 -1.81
N LYS A 207 -12.60 28.78 -2.86
CA LYS A 207 -13.57 29.91 -2.95
C LYS A 207 -15.00 29.51 -3.35
N HIS A 208 -15.22 28.27 -3.79
CA HIS A 208 -16.54 27.82 -4.27
C HIS A 208 -17.27 26.83 -3.33
N GLY A 209 -16.78 26.60 -2.13
CA GLY A 209 -17.42 25.77 -1.10
C GLY A 209 -17.52 26.47 0.25
N GLY A 210 -18.66 27.12 0.49
CA GLY A 210 -19.28 27.34 1.79
C GLY A 210 -18.47 28.03 2.90
N ASN A 211 -18.99 29.17 3.36
CA ASN A 211 -18.62 29.86 4.60
C ASN A 211 -18.43 28.91 5.78
N HIS A 212 -17.19 28.67 6.19
CA HIS A 212 -16.83 28.44 7.58
C HIS A 212 -15.41 28.98 7.82
N LEU A 213 -15.35 30.10 8.53
CA LEU A 213 -14.13 30.64 9.14
C LEU A 213 -13.60 29.60 10.13
N LEU A 214 -12.56 28.86 9.77
CA LEU A 214 -11.81 28.00 10.65
C LEU A 214 -10.34 28.41 10.60
N SER A 215 -9.80 28.64 11.77
CA SER A 215 -8.42 29.05 12.00
C SER A 215 -7.45 28.11 11.27
N HIS A 216 -6.49 28.69 10.58
CA HIS A 216 -5.57 28.05 9.64
C HIS A 216 -4.70 26.91 10.24
N ASP A 217 -4.68 26.72 11.56
CA ASP A 217 -3.78 25.78 12.23
C ASP A 217 -4.41 24.45 12.66
N ALA A 218 -5.74 24.33 12.69
CA ALA A 218 -6.42 23.17 13.25
C ALA A 218 -6.90 22.12 12.23
N HIS A 219 -7.18 22.52 10.98
CA HIS A 219 -7.78 21.63 9.96
C HIS A 219 -6.79 20.68 9.28
N ASP A 220 -5.54 21.07 9.19
CA ASP A 220 -4.54 20.33 8.43
C ASP A 220 -4.06 19.06 9.14
N ILE A 221 -3.98 19.11 10.44
CA ILE A 221 -3.46 18.02 11.27
C ILE A 221 -4.50 16.90 11.49
N SER A 222 -5.79 17.23 11.44
CA SER A 222 -6.87 16.25 11.67
C SER A 222 -7.02 15.24 10.53
N ALA A 223 -6.87 15.67 9.28
CA ALA A 223 -6.99 14.81 8.11
C ALA A 223 -5.85 13.76 8.02
N TRP A 224 -4.63 14.17 8.36
CA TRP A 224 -3.47 13.27 8.41
C TRP A 224 -3.63 12.18 9.48
N ARG A 225 -4.08 12.55 10.65
CA ARG A 225 -4.29 11.68 11.80
C ARG A 225 -5.34 10.61 11.53
N TYR A 226 -6.43 10.98 10.87
CA TYR A 226 -7.50 10.05 10.48
C TYR A 226 -7.01 8.99 9.49
N LYS A 227 -6.16 9.37 8.53
CA LYS A 227 -5.72 8.48 7.44
C LYS A 227 -4.74 7.40 7.86
N CYS A 228 -3.89 7.63 8.86
CA CYS A 228 -2.99 6.58 9.35
C CYS A 228 -3.75 5.48 10.10
N GLY A 229 -4.81 5.81 10.83
CA GLY A 229 -5.73 4.82 11.38
C GLY A 229 -6.34 3.94 10.28
N ILE A 230 -6.64 4.53 9.12
CA ILE A 230 -7.14 3.81 7.95
C ILE A 230 -6.08 2.86 7.37
N LEU A 231 -4.82 3.30 7.24
CA LEU A 231 -3.74 2.45 6.76
C LEU A 231 -3.51 1.26 7.70
N PHE A 232 -3.53 1.46 9.01
CA PHE A 232 -3.40 0.37 9.98
C PHE A 232 -4.63 -0.54 9.98
N SER A 233 -5.83 -0.01 9.80
CA SER A 233 -7.04 -0.82 9.57
C SER A 233 -6.95 -1.63 8.27
N ARG A 234 -6.39 -1.07 7.20
CA ARG A 234 -6.14 -1.81 5.97
C ARG A 234 -5.08 -2.89 6.18
N ALA A 235 -4.00 -2.59 6.90
CA ALA A 235 -2.98 -3.56 7.28
C ALA A 235 -3.58 -4.72 8.08
N GLU A 236 -4.54 -4.47 8.96
CA GLU A 236 -5.27 -5.51 9.68
C GLU A 236 -6.15 -6.35 8.76
N THR A 237 -6.94 -5.72 7.90
CA THR A 237 -7.75 -6.41 6.88
C THR A 237 -6.87 -7.29 5.99
N CYS A 238 -5.69 -6.83 5.64
CA CYS A 238 -4.71 -7.56 4.84
C CYS A 238 -3.91 -8.60 5.63
N ARG A 239 -4.14 -8.75 6.94
CA ARG A 239 -3.46 -9.70 7.85
C ARG A 239 -1.92 -9.50 7.87
N LEU A 240 -1.48 -8.24 7.94
CA LEU A 240 -0.09 -7.90 8.19
C LEU A 240 0.26 -8.18 9.65
#